data_c83d47f2a6114dbd70918cf3b137a28c
#
_entry.id   c83d47f2a6114dbd70918cf3b137a28c
#
_cell.length_a   1.000
_cell.length_b   1.000
_cell.length_c   1.000
_cell.angle_alpha   90.00
_cell.angle_beta   90.00
_cell.angle_gamma   90.00
#
_symmetry.space_group_name_H-M   'P 1'
#
loop_
_entity.id
_entity.type
_entity.pdbx_description
1 polymer ?
#
loop_
_entity_poly.entity_id
_entity_poly.type
_entity_poly.pdbx_seq_one_letter_code
_entity_poly.pdbx_strand_id
1 'polypeptide(L)'
;VEAGPGVRVLGFALVPNFPPPVGGQRRYLVKWLDRIAEGDRTQPRLPVEDEFYTDWRSNRWYSALGELDAGQLALVEHFLYTPRNALQMSPALSQKLHVTVAVDKDAEPGVRALRVYGPQGFSPPRPFLVSAAPHVVEPLYVPPHRTQPAPPVVTNLPCVLDGQILPGSTDRWILPLAKGRTVTLRVTARELQPYIGDAVPGFFNPVLRLVNRAGDQLAFADDFFYHPDPALTFTAPAAPEFTRDRHYNIL
;
A
#
# COMPACT_ATOMS: atom_id res chain seq x y z
N VAL A 1 8.20 -15.28 -13.30
CA VAL A 1 7.00 -14.96 -12.50
C VAL A 1 5.76 -15.44 -13.24
N GLU A 2 4.86 -16.11 -12.55
CA GLU A 2 3.56 -16.57 -13.07
C GLU A 2 2.44 -16.00 -12.19
N ALA A 3 1.33 -15.61 -12.82
CA ALA A 3 0.22 -14.97 -12.12
C ALA A 3 -1.16 -15.60 -12.45
N GLY A 4 -1.19 -16.74 -13.15
CA GLY A 4 -2.39 -17.46 -13.53
C GLY A 4 -3.09 -16.95 -14.80
N PRO A 5 -4.17 -17.63 -15.24
CA PRO A 5 -4.88 -17.30 -16.47
C PRO A 5 -5.44 -15.87 -16.48
N GLY A 6 -5.38 -15.20 -17.63
CA GLY A 6 -5.89 -13.84 -17.78
C GLY A 6 -5.02 -12.75 -17.13
N VAL A 7 -3.83 -13.11 -16.61
CA VAL A 7 -2.90 -12.15 -15.99
C VAL A 7 -1.54 -12.30 -16.62
N ARG A 8 -1.03 -11.23 -17.22
CA ARG A 8 0.29 -11.19 -17.86
C ARG A 8 1.26 -10.38 -17.04
N VAL A 9 2.42 -10.95 -16.78
CA VAL A 9 3.51 -10.21 -16.11
C VAL A 9 4.20 -9.32 -17.15
N LEU A 10 4.15 -8.01 -16.94
CA LEU A 10 4.79 -7.01 -17.80
C LEU A 10 6.24 -6.75 -17.40
N GLY A 11 6.54 -6.89 -16.13
CA GLY A 11 7.88 -6.66 -15.59
C GLY A 11 7.96 -6.97 -14.12
N PHE A 12 9.17 -7.08 -13.63
CA PHE A 12 9.44 -7.21 -12.20
C PHE A 12 10.77 -6.56 -11.85
N ALA A 13 10.88 -6.08 -10.62
CA ALA A 13 12.11 -5.55 -10.05
C ALA A 13 12.28 -6.09 -8.63
N LEU A 14 13.46 -6.61 -8.35
CA LEU A 14 13.83 -6.95 -6.98
C LEU A 14 14.12 -5.65 -6.23
N VAL A 15 13.39 -5.43 -5.14
CA VAL A 15 13.65 -4.36 -4.19
C VAL A 15 14.59 -4.95 -3.14
N PRO A 16 15.89 -4.63 -3.20
CA PRO A 16 16.85 -5.23 -2.29
C PRO A 16 16.58 -4.77 -0.86
N ASN A 17 17.02 -5.59 0.08
CA ASN A 17 17.06 -5.22 1.48
C ASN A 17 18.18 -4.19 1.69
N PHE A 18 17.79 -2.96 1.97
CA PHE A 18 18.76 -1.93 2.26
C PHE A 18 18.96 -1.78 3.76
N PRO A 19 20.20 -1.69 4.24
CA PRO A 19 20.38 -0.97 5.47
C PRO A 19 19.82 0.45 5.26
N PRO A 20 19.00 0.96 6.18
CA PRO A 20 18.49 2.31 6.05
C PRO A 20 19.67 3.27 5.94
N PRO A 21 19.69 4.16 4.93
CA PRO A 21 20.74 5.14 4.81
C PRO A 21 20.75 6.02 6.06
N VAL A 22 21.93 6.27 6.58
CA VAL A 22 22.13 7.02 7.84
C VAL A 22 22.86 8.34 7.59
N GLY A 23 22.69 9.28 8.51
CA GLY A 23 23.46 10.53 8.51
C GLY A 23 23.36 11.35 7.22
N GLY A 24 24.50 11.66 6.62
CA GLY A 24 24.61 12.46 5.40
C GLY A 24 23.91 11.85 4.20
N GLN A 25 24.03 10.54 4.01
CA GLN A 25 23.38 9.80 2.93
C GLN A 25 21.87 9.97 2.96
N ARG A 26 21.26 9.80 4.13
CA ARG A 26 19.79 9.98 4.28
C ARG A 26 19.39 11.40 3.95
N ARG A 27 20.09 12.41 4.45
CA ARG A 27 19.81 13.82 4.14
C ARG A 27 19.93 14.12 2.65
N TYR A 28 20.94 13.56 1.99
CA TYR A 28 21.13 13.71 0.55
C TYR A 28 19.97 13.11 -0.25
N LEU A 29 19.56 11.87 0.07
CA LEU A 29 18.47 11.19 -0.62
C LEU A 29 17.13 11.90 -0.42
N VAL A 30 16.84 12.34 0.80
CA VAL A 30 15.65 13.13 1.11
C VAL A 30 15.61 14.43 0.28
N LYS A 31 16.72 15.17 0.25
CA LYS A 31 16.82 16.41 -0.55
C LYS A 31 16.62 16.14 -2.04
N TRP A 32 17.11 15.03 -2.55
CA TRP A 32 16.91 14.67 -3.96
C TRP A 32 15.45 14.30 -4.24
N LEU A 33 14.82 13.50 -3.37
CA LEU A 33 13.41 13.16 -3.48
C LEU A 33 12.50 14.38 -3.43
N ASP A 34 12.80 15.36 -2.57
CA ASP A 34 12.05 16.62 -2.52
C ASP A 34 12.17 17.40 -3.82
N ARG A 35 13.36 17.48 -4.42
CA ARG A 35 13.52 18.09 -5.76
C ARG A 35 12.74 17.36 -6.84
N ILE A 36 12.75 16.01 -6.82
CA ILE A 36 11.96 15.22 -7.77
C ILE A 36 10.47 15.50 -7.61
N ALA A 37 9.99 15.67 -6.38
CA ALA A 37 8.59 16.03 -6.11
C ALA A 37 8.23 17.43 -6.63
N GLU A 38 9.19 18.34 -6.68
CA GLU A 38 9.08 19.68 -7.28
C GLU A 38 9.25 19.68 -8.82
N GLY A 39 9.50 18.51 -9.41
CA GLY A 39 9.66 18.32 -10.86
C GLY A 39 11.11 18.32 -11.35
N ASP A 40 12.09 18.51 -10.49
CA ASP A 40 13.52 18.48 -10.84
C ASP A 40 14.13 17.10 -10.56
N ARG A 41 14.28 16.32 -11.60
CA ARG A 41 14.88 14.95 -11.54
C ARG A 41 16.40 14.92 -11.61
N THR A 42 17.04 16.09 -11.70
CA THR A 42 18.50 16.17 -11.82
C THR A 42 19.16 15.74 -10.51
N GLN A 43 20.11 14.85 -10.61
CA GLN A 43 20.88 14.39 -9.44
C GLN A 43 21.65 15.55 -8.81
N PRO A 44 21.47 15.84 -7.53
CA PRO A 44 22.23 16.86 -6.85
C PRO A 44 23.72 16.49 -6.78
N ARG A 45 24.59 17.49 -6.72
CA ARG A 45 26.01 17.25 -6.47
C ARG A 45 26.22 16.59 -5.12
N LEU A 46 26.98 15.48 -5.09
CA LEU A 46 27.32 14.79 -3.85
C LEU A 46 28.21 15.67 -2.98
N PRO A 47 27.97 15.73 -1.66
CA PRO A 47 28.91 16.32 -0.73
C PRO A 47 30.24 15.57 -0.76
N VAL A 48 31.36 16.29 -0.67
CA VAL A 48 32.71 15.71 -0.69
C VAL A 48 32.93 14.74 0.50
N GLU A 49 32.23 14.95 1.60
CA GLU A 49 32.30 14.14 2.82
C GLU A 49 31.69 12.73 2.66
N ASP A 50 30.87 12.51 1.64
CA ASP A 50 30.17 11.22 1.43
C ASP A 50 30.96 10.23 0.56
N GLU A 51 32.20 10.55 0.16
CA GLU A 51 33.06 9.61 -0.60
C GLU A 51 33.41 8.33 0.19
N PHE A 52 33.30 8.38 1.51
CA PHE A 52 33.58 7.24 2.39
C PHE A 52 32.43 6.21 2.48
N TYR A 53 31.24 6.52 2.00
CA TYR A 53 30.06 5.65 2.13
C TYR A 53 29.57 5.19 0.75
N THR A 54 30.30 4.28 0.13
CA THR A 54 30.08 3.83 -1.25
C THR A 54 28.94 2.80 -1.41
N ASP A 55 28.52 2.14 -0.34
CA ASP A 55 27.59 0.99 -0.43
C ASP A 55 26.22 1.32 -0.99
N TRP A 56 25.65 2.50 -0.70
CA TRP A 56 24.35 2.89 -1.23
C TRP A 56 24.37 3.18 -2.73
N ARG A 57 25.51 3.57 -3.30
CA ARG A 57 25.67 3.84 -4.73
C ARG A 57 25.58 2.56 -5.58
N SER A 58 25.94 1.41 -5.01
CA SER A 58 25.77 0.13 -5.67
C SER A 58 24.30 -0.27 -5.78
N ASN A 59 23.44 0.43 -5.07
CA ASN A 59 22.02 0.20 -5.04
C ASN A 59 21.29 1.04 -6.10
N ARG A 60 20.83 0.37 -7.14
CA ARG A 60 20.14 0.99 -8.27
C ARG A 60 18.97 1.90 -7.85
N TRP A 61 18.25 1.55 -6.81
CA TRP A 61 17.11 2.34 -6.34
C TRP A 61 17.51 3.70 -5.79
N TYR A 62 18.67 3.80 -5.18
CA TYR A 62 19.16 5.07 -4.65
C TYR A 62 20.05 5.82 -5.64
N SER A 63 20.80 5.12 -6.48
CA SER A 63 21.68 5.76 -7.46
C SER A 63 20.93 6.34 -8.66
N ALA A 64 19.73 5.86 -8.94
CA ALA A 64 18.93 6.22 -10.11
C ALA A 64 17.55 6.78 -9.74
N LEU A 65 17.41 7.51 -8.62
CA LEU A 65 16.12 8.06 -8.18
C LEU A 65 15.41 8.86 -9.27
N GLY A 66 16.14 9.62 -10.06
CA GLY A 66 15.59 10.41 -11.16
C GLY A 66 14.97 9.59 -12.30
N GLU A 67 15.30 8.30 -12.40
CA GLU A 67 14.82 7.38 -13.44
C GLU A 67 13.62 6.54 -12.98
N LEU A 68 13.34 6.53 -11.66
CA LEU A 68 12.27 5.73 -11.09
C LEU A 68 10.89 6.30 -11.44
N ASP A 69 9.92 5.42 -11.62
CA ASP A 69 8.52 5.81 -11.75
C ASP A 69 7.92 6.27 -10.41
N ALA A 70 6.70 6.81 -10.44
CA ALA A 70 6.05 7.34 -9.25
C ALA A 70 5.81 6.29 -8.17
N GLY A 71 5.45 5.06 -8.52
CA GLY A 71 5.24 3.96 -7.57
C GLY A 71 6.55 3.52 -6.91
N GLN A 72 7.62 3.44 -7.68
CA GLN A 72 8.95 3.13 -7.18
C GLN A 72 9.48 4.23 -6.25
N LEU A 73 9.27 5.50 -6.60
CA LEU A 73 9.63 6.64 -5.76
C LEU A 73 8.88 6.60 -4.43
N ALA A 74 7.56 6.40 -4.45
CA ALA A 74 6.74 6.27 -3.25
C ALA A 74 7.23 5.14 -2.34
N LEU A 75 7.67 4.01 -2.93
CA LEU A 75 8.25 2.90 -2.19
C LEU A 75 9.59 3.27 -1.53
N VAL A 76 10.47 3.98 -2.25
CA VAL A 76 11.73 4.49 -1.69
C VAL A 76 11.46 5.47 -0.55
N GLU A 77 10.55 6.41 -0.74
CA GLU A 77 10.12 7.36 0.29
C GLU A 77 9.58 6.65 1.53
N HIS A 78 8.70 5.67 1.33
CA HIS A 78 8.22 4.84 2.43
C HIS A 78 9.38 4.21 3.21
N PHE A 79 10.38 3.64 2.53
CA PHE A 79 11.55 3.08 3.20
C PHE A 79 12.39 4.09 3.98
N LEU A 80 12.48 5.33 3.50
CA LEU A 80 13.26 6.38 4.15
C LEU A 80 12.56 6.99 5.37
N TYR A 81 11.23 7.07 5.34
CA TYR A 81 10.46 7.77 6.37
C TYR A 81 9.80 6.85 7.40
N THR A 82 9.57 5.59 7.07
CA THR A 82 8.98 4.64 8.01
C THR A 82 10.02 4.12 9.01
N PRO A 83 9.79 4.25 10.31
CA PRO A 83 10.66 3.67 11.32
C PRO A 83 10.76 2.16 11.13
N ARG A 84 11.97 1.62 11.16
CA ARG A 84 12.21 0.19 11.09
C ARG A 84 12.78 -0.30 12.41
N ASN A 85 12.23 -1.37 12.93
CA ASN A 85 12.87 -2.10 14.01
C ASN A 85 13.94 -3.02 13.40
N ALA A 86 15.18 -2.53 13.34
CA ALA A 86 16.29 -3.25 12.76
C ALA A 86 16.58 -4.59 13.44
N LEU A 87 16.18 -4.76 14.70
CA LEU A 87 16.39 -5.98 15.48
C LEU A 87 15.43 -7.10 15.13
N GLN A 88 14.35 -6.80 14.42
CA GLN A 88 13.29 -7.77 14.08
C GLN A 88 13.21 -8.10 12.58
N MET A 89 14.11 -7.57 11.77
CA MET A 89 14.11 -7.86 10.34
C MET A 89 14.97 -9.07 10.03
N SER A 90 14.33 -10.17 9.68
CA SER A 90 15.04 -11.25 8.98
C SER A 90 15.43 -10.76 7.57
N PRO A 91 16.71 -10.89 7.16
CA PRO A 91 17.13 -10.55 5.80
C PRO A 91 16.34 -11.26 4.71
N ALA A 92 15.90 -12.49 4.96
CA ALA A 92 15.09 -13.28 4.03
C ALA A 92 13.68 -12.69 3.81
N LEU A 93 13.12 -11.99 4.79
CA LEU A 93 11.77 -11.39 4.72
C LEU A 93 11.80 -9.93 4.27
N SER A 94 12.95 -9.32 4.20
CA SER A 94 13.10 -7.91 3.86
C SER A 94 13.26 -7.66 2.36
N GLN A 95 13.53 -8.70 1.57
CA GLN A 95 13.53 -8.60 0.12
C GLN A 95 12.11 -8.55 -0.41
N LYS A 96 11.80 -7.56 -1.24
CA LYS A 96 10.51 -7.41 -1.90
C LYS A 96 10.67 -7.55 -3.40
N LEU A 97 9.70 -8.17 -4.03
CA LEU A 97 9.59 -8.20 -5.49
C LEU A 97 8.45 -7.26 -5.89
N HIS A 98 8.78 -6.22 -6.63
CA HIS A 98 7.80 -5.39 -7.31
C HIS A 98 7.44 -6.05 -8.63
N VAL A 99 6.17 -6.39 -8.85
CA VAL A 99 5.70 -7.05 -10.07
C VAL A 99 4.64 -6.17 -10.72
N THR A 100 4.83 -5.86 -12.00
CA THR A 100 3.83 -5.17 -12.81
C THR A 100 3.09 -6.21 -13.65
N VAL A 101 1.76 -6.22 -13.51
CA VAL A 101 0.90 -7.14 -14.25
C VAL A 101 -0.13 -6.38 -15.08
N ALA A 102 -0.52 -6.98 -16.21
CA ALA A 102 -1.73 -6.59 -16.94
C ALA A 102 -2.78 -7.66 -16.71
N VAL A 103 -3.97 -7.25 -16.31
CA VAL A 103 -5.14 -8.13 -16.20
C VAL A 103 -5.96 -7.97 -17.47
N ASP A 104 -6.23 -9.07 -18.15
CA ASP A 104 -7.06 -9.05 -19.36
C ASP A 104 -8.51 -8.73 -18.96
N LYS A 105 -9.21 -7.98 -19.80
CA LYS A 105 -10.57 -7.50 -19.51
C LYS A 105 -11.61 -8.62 -19.36
N ASP A 106 -11.31 -9.79 -19.89
CA ASP A 106 -12.11 -11.02 -19.82
C ASP A 106 -11.52 -12.04 -18.83
N ALA A 107 -10.54 -11.63 -18.03
CA ALA A 107 -10.02 -12.46 -16.95
C ALA A 107 -11.14 -12.79 -15.97
N GLU A 108 -11.34 -14.07 -15.70
CA GLU A 108 -12.35 -14.52 -14.74
C GLU A 108 -12.03 -13.97 -13.33
N PRO A 109 -12.99 -13.34 -12.65
CA PRO A 109 -12.81 -12.86 -11.29
C PRO A 109 -12.49 -14.00 -10.32
N GLY A 110 -11.67 -13.70 -9.30
CA GLY A 110 -11.30 -14.66 -8.27
C GLY A 110 -9.87 -14.52 -7.79
N VAL A 111 -9.51 -15.36 -6.82
CA VAL A 111 -8.17 -15.41 -6.27
C VAL A 111 -7.23 -16.08 -7.25
N ARG A 112 -6.07 -15.47 -7.47
CA ARG A 112 -4.96 -16.00 -8.26
C ARG A 112 -3.76 -16.26 -7.36
N ALA A 113 -2.85 -17.09 -7.83
CA ALA A 113 -1.59 -17.38 -7.16
C ALA A 113 -0.42 -16.84 -7.99
N LEU A 114 0.27 -15.85 -7.44
CA LEU A 114 1.52 -15.38 -8.00
C LEU A 114 2.67 -16.23 -7.47
N ARG A 115 3.51 -16.74 -8.37
CA ARG A 115 4.70 -17.52 -8.05
C ARG A 115 5.93 -16.93 -8.75
N VAL A 116 7.04 -16.98 -8.03
CA VAL A 116 8.35 -16.60 -8.56
C VAL A 116 9.18 -17.86 -8.80
N TYR A 117 9.86 -17.92 -9.92
CA TYR A 117 10.75 -19.00 -10.29
C TYR A 117 12.19 -18.50 -10.19
N GLY A 118 13.05 -19.31 -9.64
CA GLY A 118 14.48 -19.06 -9.53
C GLY A 118 15.30 -20.33 -9.79
N PRO A 119 16.62 -20.25 -9.82
CA PRO A 119 17.50 -21.40 -9.98
C PRO A 119 17.32 -22.49 -8.92
N GLN A 120 16.77 -22.12 -7.77
CA GLN A 120 16.52 -23.03 -6.64
C GLN A 120 15.08 -23.57 -6.60
N GLY A 121 14.23 -23.27 -7.61
CA GLY A 121 12.85 -23.73 -7.69
C GLY A 121 11.83 -22.60 -7.61
N PHE A 122 10.66 -22.91 -7.02
CA PHE A 122 9.50 -22.01 -6.98
C PHE A 122 9.31 -21.42 -5.59
N SER A 123 8.86 -20.17 -5.52
CA SER A 123 8.37 -19.59 -4.27
C SER A 123 7.04 -20.23 -3.86
N PRO A 124 6.68 -20.18 -2.56
CA PRO A 124 5.30 -20.38 -2.14
C PRO A 124 4.37 -19.45 -2.91
N PRO A 125 3.14 -19.90 -3.24
CA PRO A 125 2.17 -19.05 -3.93
C PRO A 125 1.79 -17.83 -3.07
N ARG A 126 1.69 -16.67 -3.67
CA ARG A 126 1.14 -15.46 -3.03
C ARG A 126 -0.22 -15.18 -3.67
N PRO A 127 -1.30 -15.24 -2.90
CA PRO A 127 -2.62 -14.94 -3.43
C PRO A 127 -2.76 -13.45 -3.75
N PHE A 128 -3.52 -13.15 -4.80
CA PHE A 128 -4.03 -11.82 -5.10
C PHE A 128 -5.41 -11.94 -5.75
N LEU A 129 -6.22 -10.92 -5.63
CA LEU A 129 -7.61 -10.93 -6.09
C LEU A 129 -7.73 -10.21 -7.43
N VAL A 130 -8.36 -10.89 -8.41
CA VAL A 130 -8.87 -10.28 -9.64
C VAL A 130 -10.34 -10.00 -9.45
N SER A 131 -10.77 -8.76 -9.66
CA SER A 131 -12.17 -8.34 -9.55
C SER A 131 -12.65 -7.71 -10.85
N ALA A 132 -13.92 -7.93 -11.19
CA ALA A 132 -14.60 -7.25 -12.28
C ALA A 132 -15.26 -5.93 -11.83
N ALA A 133 -15.33 -5.66 -10.52
CA ALA A 133 -15.89 -4.42 -10.00
C ALA A 133 -14.92 -3.25 -10.25
N PRO A 134 -15.44 -2.00 -10.36
CA PRO A 134 -14.58 -0.82 -10.41
C PRO A 134 -13.68 -0.73 -9.19
N HIS A 135 -12.45 -0.26 -9.40
CA HIS A 135 -11.46 -0.08 -8.36
C HIS A 135 -11.31 1.40 -8.00
N VAL A 136 -11.20 1.69 -6.71
CA VAL A 136 -10.84 2.99 -6.15
C VAL A 136 -9.54 2.81 -5.37
N VAL A 137 -8.45 3.23 -5.99
CA VAL A 137 -7.11 3.03 -5.45
C VAL A 137 -6.75 4.20 -4.54
N GLU A 138 -6.13 3.91 -3.41
CA GLU A 138 -5.58 4.95 -2.55
C GLU A 138 -4.46 5.74 -3.26
N PRO A 139 -4.20 6.99 -2.86
CA PRO A 139 -3.04 7.72 -3.34
C PRO A 139 -1.73 7.02 -2.96
N LEU A 140 -0.71 7.20 -3.79
CA LEU A 140 0.64 6.75 -3.48
C LEU A 140 1.12 7.40 -2.17
N TYR A 141 1.98 6.69 -1.45
CA TYR A 141 2.60 7.19 -0.23
C TYR A 141 3.24 8.57 -0.45
N VAL A 142 2.94 9.49 0.45
CA VAL A 142 3.53 10.82 0.51
C VAL A 142 4.15 11.01 1.89
N PRO A 143 5.41 11.44 1.99
CA PRO A 143 6.06 11.68 3.26
C PRO A 143 5.29 12.67 4.16
N PRO A 144 5.31 12.48 5.49
CA PRO A 144 4.49 13.28 6.42
C PRO A 144 4.74 14.80 6.37
N HIS A 145 5.91 15.24 5.90
CA HIS A 145 6.25 16.67 5.80
C HIS A 145 5.71 17.36 4.55
N ARG A 146 5.15 16.59 3.60
CA ARG A 146 4.49 17.14 2.40
C ARG A 146 2.97 17.16 2.56
N THR A 147 2.31 17.94 1.71
CA THR A 147 0.84 17.98 1.67
C THR A 147 0.28 16.62 1.34
N GLN A 148 -0.51 16.08 2.27
CA GLN A 148 -1.16 14.80 2.07
C GLN A 148 -2.29 14.92 1.05
N PRO A 149 -2.46 13.94 0.15
CA PRO A 149 -3.57 13.92 -0.77
C PRO A 149 -4.90 13.77 -0.02
N ALA A 150 -5.96 14.34 -0.59
CA ALA A 150 -7.29 14.11 -0.06
C ALA A 150 -7.68 12.62 -0.23
N PRO A 151 -8.44 12.05 0.74
CA PRO A 151 -8.97 10.71 0.60
C PRO A 151 -9.81 10.57 -0.68
N PRO A 152 -9.67 9.48 -1.43
CA PRO A 152 -10.46 9.27 -2.64
C PRO A 152 -11.95 9.11 -2.31
N VAL A 153 -12.79 9.60 -3.22
CA VAL A 153 -14.25 9.51 -3.11
C VAL A 153 -14.75 8.30 -3.86
N VAL A 154 -15.51 7.47 -3.18
CA VAL A 154 -16.20 6.32 -3.80
C VAL A 154 -17.39 6.82 -4.62
N THR A 155 -17.31 6.72 -5.93
CA THR A 155 -18.34 7.24 -6.83
C THR A 155 -19.38 6.21 -7.23
N ASN A 156 -19.01 4.93 -7.25
CA ASN A 156 -19.87 3.84 -7.69
C ASN A 156 -19.85 2.68 -6.69
N LEU A 157 -20.98 2.00 -6.56
CA LEU A 157 -21.13 0.79 -5.76
C LEU A 157 -21.85 -0.30 -6.60
N PRO A 158 -21.43 -1.55 -6.55
CA PRO A 158 -20.31 -2.06 -5.77
C PRO A 158 -18.95 -1.68 -6.37
N CYS A 159 -17.91 -1.60 -5.54
CA CYS A 159 -16.53 -1.35 -5.96
C CYS A 159 -15.53 -2.06 -5.02
N VAL A 160 -14.28 -2.09 -5.44
CA VAL A 160 -13.13 -2.52 -4.63
C VAL A 160 -12.35 -1.27 -4.22
N LEU A 161 -11.98 -1.20 -2.96
CA LEU A 161 -11.11 -0.17 -2.42
C LEU A 161 -9.73 -0.79 -2.21
N ASP A 162 -8.76 -0.36 -3.01
CA ASP A 162 -7.39 -0.88 -2.94
C ASP A 162 -6.52 0.05 -2.09
N GLY A 163 -5.90 -0.50 -1.06
CA GLY A 163 -5.01 0.22 -0.18
C GLY A 163 -3.82 -0.61 0.27
N GLN A 164 -2.84 0.05 0.86
CA GLN A 164 -1.66 -0.56 1.44
C GLN A 164 -1.41 0.04 2.83
N ILE A 165 -1.91 -0.60 3.86
CA ILE A 165 -1.67 -0.16 5.23
C ILE A 165 -0.20 -0.32 5.59
N LEU A 166 0.43 0.79 5.94
CA LEU A 166 1.80 0.87 6.39
C LEU A 166 1.85 0.91 7.92
N PRO A 167 2.95 0.53 8.57
CA PRO A 167 3.07 0.62 10.02
C PRO A 167 2.74 2.01 10.55
N GLY A 168 1.73 2.10 11.42
CA GLY A 168 1.25 3.36 12.00
C GLY A 168 0.38 4.23 11.10
N SER A 169 -0.03 3.72 9.93
CA SER A 169 -0.93 4.43 9.02
C SER A 169 -2.37 3.89 9.10
N THR A 170 -3.26 4.66 8.51
CA THR A 170 -4.67 4.31 8.32
C THR A 170 -5.08 4.76 6.93
N ASP A 171 -5.58 3.82 6.12
CA ASP A 171 -6.12 4.15 4.80
C ASP A 171 -7.52 4.73 4.96
N ARG A 172 -7.87 5.67 4.09
CA ARG A 172 -9.13 6.41 4.21
C ARG A 172 -9.80 6.62 2.86
N TRP A 173 -11.11 6.34 2.80
CA TRP A 173 -11.96 6.63 1.66
C TRP A 173 -13.21 7.39 2.09
N ILE A 174 -13.71 8.27 1.23
CA ILE A 174 -14.97 8.99 1.44
C ILE A 174 -16.08 8.21 0.73
N LEU A 175 -17.10 7.79 1.47
CA LEU A 175 -18.24 7.04 0.98
C LEU A 175 -19.51 7.89 1.02
N PRO A 176 -19.97 8.44 -0.11
CA PRO A 176 -21.27 9.12 -0.19
C PRO A 176 -22.41 8.09 -0.14
N LEU A 177 -23.30 8.21 0.83
CA LEU A 177 -24.48 7.36 0.96
C LEU A 177 -25.77 8.18 1.01
N ALA A 178 -26.76 7.78 0.23
CA ALA A 178 -28.10 8.32 0.34
C ALA A 178 -28.78 7.81 1.63
N LYS A 179 -29.73 8.60 2.16
CA LYS A 179 -30.56 8.21 3.31
C LYS A 179 -31.19 6.83 3.12
N GLY A 180 -31.15 6.02 4.16
CA GLY A 180 -31.72 4.68 4.16
C GLY A 180 -30.96 3.66 3.31
N ARG A 181 -29.89 4.07 2.61
CA ARG A 181 -29.07 3.14 1.84
C ARG A 181 -28.25 2.26 2.78
N THR A 182 -28.33 0.97 2.55
CA THR A 182 -27.52 -0.02 3.25
C THR A 182 -26.32 -0.41 2.38
N VAL A 183 -25.16 -0.52 3.00
CA VAL A 183 -23.93 -1.03 2.39
C VAL A 183 -23.33 -2.10 3.28
N THR A 184 -22.67 -3.08 2.67
CA THR A 184 -21.82 -4.03 3.36
C THR A 184 -20.38 -3.76 2.95
N LEU A 185 -19.52 -3.58 3.94
CA LEU A 185 -18.09 -3.39 3.77
C LEU A 185 -17.39 -4.66 4.26
N ARG A 186 -16.44 -5.13 3.49
CA ARG A 186 -15.60 -6.30 3.83
C ARG A 186 -14.16 -5.98 3.52
N VAL A 187 -13.27 -6.30 4.43
CA VAL A 187 -11.83 -6.28 4.19
C VAL A 187 -11.39 -7.65 3.68
N THR A 188 -10.42 -7.66 2.79
CA THR A 188 -9.73 -8.85 2.29
C THR A 188 -8.24 -8.57 2.41
N ALA A 189 -7.67 -8.85 3.55
CA ALA A 189 -6.27 -8.57 3.86
C ALA A 189 -5.53 -9.82 4.33
N ARG A 190 -5.98 -10.43 5.41
CA ARG A 190 -5.41 -11.67 5.93
C ARG A 190 -5.57 -12.83 4.96
N GLU A 191 -6.67 -12.86 4.23
CA GLU A 191 -6.93 -13.83 3.18
C GLU A 191 -5.87 -13.75 2.06
N LEU A 192 -5.35 -12.55 1.76
CA LEU A 192 -4.28 -12.34 0.79
C LEU A 192 -2.87 -12.50 1.38
N GLN A 193 -2.74 -12.50 2.70
CA GLN A 193 -1.50 -12.77 3.42
C GLN A 193 -1.66 -13.92 4.41
N PRO A 194 -1.94 -15.14 3.92
CA PRO A 194 -2.29 -16.27 4.78
C PRO A 194 -1.11 -16.78 5.62
N TYR A 195 0.11 -16.39 5.28
CA TYR A 195 1.30 -16.81 6.00
C TYR A 195 1.60 -15.85 7.15
N ILE A 196 1.71 -16.39 8.35
CA ILE A 196 2.36 -15.70 9.44
C ILE A 196 3.81 -15.59 9.02
N GLY A 197 4.28 -14.36 8.78
CA GLY A 197 5.70 -14.11 8.60
C GLY A 197 6.46 -14.60 9.83
N ASP A 198 7.74 -14.90 9.64
CA ASP A 198 8.63 -15.42 10.65
C ASP A 198 8.48 -14.62 11.95
N ALA A 199 7.77 -15.17 12.89
CA ALA A 199 7.51 -14.68 14.23
C ALA A 199 7.39 -13.16 14.42
N VAL A 200 6.46 -12.75 15.17
CA VAL A 200 6.19 -11.39 15.63
C VAL A 200 7.24 -10.34 15.19
N PRO A 201 6.86 -9.32 14.40
CA PRO A 201 5.52 -8.77 14.21
C PRO A 201 5.01 -8.90 12.76
N GLY A 202 4.74 -10.08 12.31
CA GLY A 202 4.22 -10.31 10.95
C GLY A 202 2.71 -10.53 10.89
N PHE A 203 2.03 -10.43 12.01
CA PHE A 203 0.59 -10.65 12.05
C PHE A 203 -0.14 -9.37 11.64
N PHE A 204 -0.83 -9.44 10.50
CA PHE A 204 -1.69 -8.36 10.05
C PHE A 204 -3.13 -8.65 10.50
N ASN A 205 -3.64 -7.82 11.41
CA ASN A 205 -5.01 -7.86 11.90
C ASN A 205 -5.69 -6.54 11.56
N PRO A 206 -6.44 -6.47 10.44
CA PRO A 206 -7.08 -5.23 10.01
C PRO A 206 -8.28 -4.90 10.89
N VAL A 207 -8.55 -3.63 11.07
CA VAL A 207 -9.80 -3.13 11.66
C VAL A 207 -10.52 -2.24 10.66
N LEU A 208 -11.83 -2.23 10.71
CA LEU A 208 -12.69 -1.45 9.84
C LEU A 208 -13.53 -0.48 10.66
N ARG A 209 -13.42 0.80 10.36
CA ARG A 209 -14.21 1.85 11.01
C ARG A 209 -15.00 2.63 9.99
N LEU A 210 -16.24 2.95 10.31
CA LEU A 210 -17.02 3.93 9.61
C LEU A 210 -17.25 5.12 10.53
N VAL A 211 -16.83 6.30 10.09
CA VAL A 211 -16.96 7.53 10.87
C VAL A 211 -17.72 8.58 10.07
N ASN A 212 -18.39 9.51 10.77
CA ASN A 212 -18.98 10.67 10.15
C ASN A 212 -17.92 11.74 9.82
N ARG A 213 -18.32 12.86 9.24
CA ARG A 213 -17.42 13.96 8.91
C ARG A 213 -16.79 14.63 10.13
N ALA A 214 -17.47 14.58 11.29
CA ALA A 214 -16.94 15.09 12.53
C ALA A 214 -15.88 14.16 13.16
N GLY A 215 -15.76 12.92 12.66
CA GLY A 215 -14.85 11.92 13.18
C GLY A 215 -15.49 10.96 14.19
N ASP A 216 -16.80 11.09 14.44
CA ASP A 216 -17.50 10.20 15.37
C ASP A 216 -17.65 8.81 14.73
N GLN A 217 -17.34 7.77 15.50
CA GLN A 217 -17.46 6.39 15.06
C GLN A 217 -18.92 5.96 14.98
N LEU A 218 -19.36 5.56 13.80
CA LEU A 218 -20.72 5.08 13.55
C LEU A 218 -20.81 3.56 13.55
N ALA A 219 -19.76 2.89 13.07
CA ALA A 219 -19.65 1.44 13.07
C ALA A 219 -18.18 1.02 13.16
N PHE A 220 -17.97 -0.16 13.70
CA PHE A 220 -16.66 -0.76 13.89
C PHE A 220 -16.75 -2.28 13.73
N ALA A 221 -15.75 -2.86 13.11
CA ALA A 221 -15.52 -4.30 13.07
C ALA A 221 -14.02 -4.57 13.15
N ASP A 222 -13.65 -5.55 13.94
CA ASP A 222 -12.29 -6.05 14.10
C ASP A 222 -12.16 -7.40 13.38
N ASP A 223 -13.07 -8.32 13.67
CA ASP A 223 -13.13 -9.65 13.09
C ASP A 223 -14.51 -9.91 12.46
N PHE A 224 -14.60 -10.93 11.64
CA PHE A 224 -15.86 -11.47 11.18
C PHE A 224 -15.99 -12.94 11.62
N PHE A 225 -16.71 -13.19 12.71
CA PHE A 225 -16.75 -14.47 13.42
C PHE A 225 -15.33 -14.90 13.84
N TYR A 226 -14.82 -16.00 13.24
CA TYR A 226 -13.48 -16.51 13.49
C TYR A 226 -12.47 -16.13 12.41
N HIS A 227 -12.86 -15.24 11.49
CA HIS A 227 -12.00 -14.77 10.41
C HIS A 227 -11.43 -13.38 10.77
N PRO A 228 -10.12 -13.19 10.73
CA PRO A 228 -9.51 -11.91 11.14
C PRO A 228 -9.75 -10.76 10.17
N ASP A 229 -10.30 -10.99 8.97
CA ASP A 229 -10.70 -9.92 8.06
C ASP A 229 -12.11 -9.43 8.42
N PRO A 230 -12.28 -8.16 8.82
CA PRO A 230 -13.54 -7.64 9.31
C PRO A 230 -14.58 -7.44 8.20
N ALA A 231 -15.84 -7.57 8.60
CA ALA A 231 -16.97 -7.17 7.78
C ALA A 231 -18.02 -6.45 8.63
N LEU A 232 -18.64 -5.42 8.07
CA LEU A 232 -19.75 -4.72 8.71
C LEU A 232 -20.82 -4.34 7.70
N THR A 233 -22.07 -4.25 8.17
CA THR A 233 -23.18 -3.71 7.40
C THR A 233 -23.68 -2.44 8.08
N PHE A 234 -23.85 -1.38 7.31
CA PHE A 234 -24.27 -0.07 7.78
C PHE A 234 -25.43 0.46 6.94
N THR A 235 -26.45 1.01 7.61
CA THR A 235 -27.53 1.70 6.95
C THR A 235 -27.47 3.19 7.28
N ALA A 236 -27.37 4.04 6.27
CA ALA A 236 -27.32 5.48 6.45
C ALA A 236 -28.61 6.00 7.12
N PRO A 237 -28.53 6.74 8.23
CA PRO A 237 -29.71 7.22 8.95
C PRO A 237 -30.68 8.01 8.08
N ALA A 238 -31.97 7.80 8.30
CA ALA A 238 -33.03 8.52 7.62
C ALA A 238 -33.36 9.89 8.23
N ALA A 239 -32.88 10.17 9.46
CA ALA A 239 -33.24 11.35 10.22
C ALA A 239 -32.75 12.68 9.63
N PRO A 240 -33.51 13.78 9.81
CA PRO A 240 -33.20 15.10 9.24
C PRO A 240 -31.93 15.74 9.76
N GLU A 241 -31.51 15.38 10.98
CA GLU A 241 -30.33 15.94 11.64
C GLU A 241 -29.01 15.67 10.91
N PHE A 242 -28.96 14.62 10.08
CA PHE A 242 -27.82 14.25 9.25
C PHE A 242 -27.96 14.68 7.77
N THR A 243 -28.88 15.57 7.45
CA THR A 243 -29.26 15.86 6.05
C THR A 243 -28.21 16.65 5.25
N ARG A 244 -27.21 17.23 5.88
CA ARG A 244 -26.18 18.02 5.18
C ARG A 244 -24.91 17.23 4.86
N ASP A 245 -24.63 16.14 5.57
CA ASP A 245 -23.42 15.34 5.38
C ASP A 245 -23.77 13.91 4.94
N ARG A 246 -23.67 13.69 3.63
CA ARG A 246 -23.81 12.36 3.02
C ARG A 246 -22.47 11.66 2.85
N HIS A 247 -21.42 12.16 3.47
CA HIS A 247 -20.08 11.64 3.34
C HIS A 247 -19.68 10.91 4.62
N TYR A 248 -19.37 9.65 4.48
CA TYR A 248 -18.84 8.79 5.53
C TYR A 248 -17.40 8.46 5.19
N ASN A 249 -16.54 8.38 6.19
CA ASN A 249 -15.17 7.95 5.98
C ASN A 249 -15.05 6.48 6.42
N ILE A 250 -14.46 5.68 5.56
CA ILE A 250 -14.01 4.32 5.85
C ILE A 250 -12.55 4.43 6.27
N LEU A 251 -12.21 3.87 7.42
CA LEU A 251 -10.87 3.86 7.97
C LEU A 251 -10.43 2.42 8.18
#